data_524ddcc690f558f60856452a6cc49e78
#
_entry.id   524ddcc690f558f60856452a6cc49e78
#
_cell.length_a   1.000
_cell.length_b   1.000
_cell.length_c   1.000
_cell.angle_alpha   90.00
_cell.angle_beta   90.00
_cell.angle_gamma   90.00
#
_symmetry.space_group_name_H-M   'P 1'
#
loop_
_entity.id
_entity.type
_entity.pdbx_description
1 polymer ?
#
loop_
_entity_poly.entity_id
_entity_poly.type
_entity_poly.pdbx_seq_one_letter_code
_entity_poly.pdbx_strand_id
1 'polypeptide(L)'
;YPLYFPHPGWSEQKPEDWYEQVMAGIRELIKDADKSQVAGISFGGQMHGLVILDKDDNVIRPAILWNDGRTTEECDYLNNVIGKDKLSQYTANISFTGFTAPKILWVKNKEPENFAKIEKIMLPKDYIAYKLSGVHCTDVSDASGMLLFDVKNRCWSKEMCEICGVKEEQLAKIYESYETVGT
;
A
#
# COMPACT_ATOMS: atom_id res chain seq x y z
N TYR A 1 1.96 -7.80 -17.66
CA TYR A 1 3.19 -7.60 -16.87
C TYR A 1 3.48 -8.84 -16.02
N PRO A 2 4.75 -9.13 -15.72
CA PRO A 2 5.16 -10.37 -15.05
C PRO A 2 4.76 -10.40 -13.58
N LEU A 3 4.63 -11.62 -13.06
CA LEU A 3 4.49 -11.94 -11.65
C LEU A 3 5.72 -12.74 -11.24
N TYR A 4 6.35 -12.35 -10.13
CA TYR A 4 7.59 -12.97 -9.65
C TYR A 4 7.33 -13.80 -8.39
N PHE A 5 7.92 -14.99 -8.35
CA PHE A 5 7.87 -15.93 -7.22
C PHE A 5 9.29 -16.28 -6.77
N PRO A 6 10.02 -15.34 -6.10
CA PRO A 6 11.44 -15.56 -5.76
C PRO A 6 11.67 -16.72 -4.79
N HIS A 7 10.67 -17.05 -3.98
CA HIS A 7 10.67 -18.20 -3.08
C HIS A 7 9.27 -18.85 -3.04
N PRO A 8 9.15 -20.12 -2.61
CA PRO A 8 7.84 -20.74 -2.39
C PRO A 8 6.94 -19.91 -1.47
N GLY A 9 5.72 -19.61 -1.91
CA GLY A 9 4.76 -18.82 -1.17
C GLY A 9 4.96 -17.30 -1.22
N TRP A 10 6.00 -16.80 -1.91
CA TRP A 10 6.21 -15.38 -2.15
C TRP A 10 5.57 -14.94 -3.46
N SER A 11 5.09 -13.70 -3.51
CA SER A 11 4.46 -13.14 -4.70
C SER A 11 4.79 -11.66 -4.80
N GLU A 12 5.47 -11.27 -5.89
CA GLU A 12 5.97 -9.90 -6.10
C GLU A 12 5.66 -9.39 -7.49
N GLN A 13 5.52 -8.07 -7.63
CA GLN A 13 5.46 -7.36 -8.90
C GLN A 13 6.24 -6.06 -8.84
N LYS A 14 6.71 -5.58 -10.00
CA LYS A 14 7.31 -4.24 -10.10
C LYS A 14 6.22 -3.20 -10.29
N PRO A 15 6.11 -2.20 -9.41
CA PRO A 15 5.13 -1.13 -9.54
C PRO A 15 5.24 -0.35 -10.85
N GLU A 16 6.46 -0.21 -11.38
CA GLU A 16 6.73 0.46 -12.65
C GLU A 16 6.02 -0.23 -13.82
N ASP A 17 5.98 -1.59 -13.83
CA ASP A 17 5.29 -2.35 -14.87
C ASP A 17 3.78 -2.03 -14.88
N TRP A 18 3.18 -1.83 -13.71
CA TRP A 18 1.76 -1.42 -13.62
C TRP A 18 1.55 -0.04 -14.24
N TYR A 19 2.40 0.93 -13.88
CA TYR A 19 2.29 2.28 -14.41
C TYR A 19 2.46 2.32 -15.92
N GLU A 20 3.44 1.61 -16.47
CA GLU A 20 3.64 1.50 -17.92
C GLU A 20 2.40 0.93 -18.63
N GLN A 21 1.80 -0.12 -18.08
CA GLN A 21 0.60 -0.74 -18.67
C GLN A 21 -0.64 0.16 -18.52
N VAL A 22 -0.80 0.85 -17.40
CA VAL A 22 -1.87 1.85 -17.21
C VAL A 22 -1.73 2.96 -18.24
N MET A 23 -0.53 3.50 -18.45
CA MET A 23 -0.28 4.55 -19.44
C MET A 23 -0.52 4.06 -20.86
N ALA A 24 -0.13 2.82 -21.19
CA ALA A 24 -0.42 2.22 -22.49
C ALA A 24 -1.92 2.07 -22.71
N GLY A 25 -2.65 1.55 -21.70
CA GLY A 25 -4.11 1.39 -21.73
C GLY A 25 -4.84 2.73 -21.87
N ILE A 26 -4.46 3.76 -21.10
CA ILE A 26 -5.05 5.09 -21.21
C ILE A 26 -4.84 5.66 -22.63
N ARG A 27 -3.62 5.58 -23.18
CA ARG A 27 -3.33 6.08 -24.54
C ARG A 27 -4.19 5.39 -25.60
N GLU A 28 -4.39 4.09 -25.48
CA GLU A 28 -5.24 3.34 -26.42
C GLU A 28 -6.72 3.74 -26.28
N LEU A 29 -7.24 3.84 -25.04
CA LEU A 29 -8.62 4.19 -24.79
C LEU A 29 -9.00 5.60 -25.29
N ILE A 30 -8.08 6.57 -25.18
CA ILE A 30 -8.36 7.95 -25.60
C ILE A 30 -7.90 8.26 -27.02
N LYS A 31 -7.43 7.26 -27.79
CA LYS A 31 -6.88 7.46 -29.13
C LYS A 31 -7.87 8.11 -30.08
N ASP A 32 -9.11 7.61 -30.08
CA ASP A 32 -10.20 8.07 -30.93
C ASP A 32 -11.28 8.87 -30.15
N ALA A 33 -11.00 9.20 -28.88
CA ALA A 33 -11.91 9.96 -28.03
C ALA A 33 -11.63 11.48 -28.05
N ASP A 34 -12.67 12.26 -27.92
CA ASP A 34 -12.53 13.70 -27.65
C ASP A 34 -12.05 13.88 -26.20
N LYS A 35 -10.76 14.19 -26.04
CA LYS A 35 -10.11 14.34 -24.73
C LYS A 35 -10.75 15.44 -23.86
N SER A 36 -11.40 16.43 -24.48
CA SER A 36 -12.11 17.51 -23.76
C SER A 36 -13.35 17.00 -23.02
N GLN A 37 -13.83 15.82 -23.36
CA GLN A 37 -14.98 15.18 -22.71
C GLN A 37 -14.59 14.25 -21.55
N VAL A 38 -13.29 14.05 -21.28
CA VAL A 38 -12.84 13.28 -20.14
C VAL A 38 -12.97 14.13 -18.89
N ALA A 39 -13.95 13.80 -18.04
CA ALA A 39 -14.28 14.56 -16.84
C ALA A 39 -13.45 14.13 -15.61
N GLY A 40 -12.90 12.94 -15.61
CA GLY A 40 -12.12 12.43 -14.47
C GLY A 40 -11.60 11.01 -14.68
N ILE A 41 -10.68 10.61 -13.81
CA ILE A 41 -10.12 9.26 -13.75
C ILE A 41 -10.30 8.76 -12.32
N SER A 42 -10.71 7.51 -12.16
CA SER A 42 -10.79 6.83 -10.86
C SER A 42 -10.10 5.47 -10.96
N PHE A 43 -9.68 4.94 -9.81
CA PHE A 43 -8.87 3.73 -9.74
C PHE A 43 -9.52 2.68 -8.85
N GLY A 44 -9.58 1.45 -9.35
CA GLY A 44 -9.67 0.25 -8.54
C GLY A 44 -8.41 -0.58 -8.73
N GLY A 45 -7.97 -1.29 -7.71
CA GLY A 45 -6.75 -2.10 -7.80
C GLY A 45 -6.67 -3.16 -6.71
N GLN A 46 -5.55 -3.90 -6.71
CA GLN A 46 -5.33 -4.91 -5.68
C GLN A 46 -5.05 -4.24 -4.32
N MET A 47 -5.75 -4.74 -3.29
CA MET A 47 -5.61 -4.29 -1.91
C MET A 47 -4.34 -4.82 -1.23
N HIS A 48 -3.99 -4.30 -0.07
CA HIS A 48 -3.03 -4.85 0.91
C HIS A 48 -1.57 -4.96 0.45
N GLY A 49 -1.27 -4.86 -0.83
CA GLY A 49 0.10 -4.90 -1.34
C GLY A 49 0.95 -3.79 -0.74
N LEU A 50 2.25 -4.05 -0.53
CA LEU A 50 3.18 -3.05 -0.01
C LEU A 50 4.05 -2.50 -1.14
N VAL A 51 3.90 -1.21 -1.42
CA VAL A 51 4.81 -0.41 -2.25
C VAL A 51 5.53 0.58 -1.34
N ILE A 52 6.86 0.63 -1.45
CA ILE A 52 7.70 1.55 -0.66
C ILE A 52 8.64 2.34 -1.58
N LEU A 53 8.67 3.66 -1.36
CA LEU A 53 9.51 4.58 -2.13
C LEU A 53 10.55 5.24 -1.22
N ASP A 54 11.70 5.58 -1.82
CA ASP A 54 12.74 6.39 -1.18
C ASP A 54 12.45 7.91 -1.30
N LYS A 55 13.38 8.73 -0.80
CA LYS A 55 13.29 10.20 -0.82
C LYS A 55 13.26 10.80 -2.24
N ASP A 56 13.75 10.07 -3.23
CA ASP A 56 13.80 10.48 -4.65
C ASP A 56 12.66 9.85 -5.47
N ASP A 57 11.65 9.27 -4.79
CA ASP A 57 10.49 8.57 -5.35
C ASP A 57 10.82 7.31 -6.17
N ASN A 58 12.00 6.73 -5.96
CA ASN A 58 12.34 5.45 -6.55
C ASN A 58 11.70 4.32 -5.75
N VAL A 59 11.22 3.30 -6.44
CA VAL A 59 10.75 2.06 -5.83
C VAL A 59 11.94 1.33 -5.19
N ILE A 60 11.91 1.11 -3.88
CA ILE A 60 13.01 0.51 -3.12
C ILE A 60 13.16 -0.98 -3.46
N ARG A 61 12.04 -1.66 -3.69
CA ARG A 61 12.00 -3.09 -4.02
C ARG A 61 10.68 -3.44 -4.74
N PRO A 62 10.58 -4.60 -5.41
CA PRO A 62 9.30 -5.09 -5.93
C PRO A 62 8.23 -5.13 -4.83
N ALA A 63 7.00 -4.79 -5.17
CA ALA A 63 5.87 -4.80 -4.25
C ALA A 63 5.60 -6.22 -3.74
N ILE A 64 5.38 -6.36 -2.42
CA ILE A 64 4.92 -7.59 -1.79
C ILE A 64 3.40 -7.64 -1.94
N LEU A 65 2.86 -8.63 -2.65
CA LEU A 65 1.45 -8.67 -3.02
C LEU A 65 0.55 -9.21 -1.91
N TRP A 66 -0.77 -9.02 -2.08
CA TRP A 66 -1.81 -9.45 -1.14
C TRP A 66 -1.84 -10.96 -0.89
N ASN A 67 -1.46 -11.77 -1.88
CA ASN A 67 -1.42 -13.24 -1.82
C ASN A 67 -0.04 -13.80 -1.41
N ASP A 68 0.85 -12.94 -0.92
CA ASP A 68 2.17 -13.33 -0.40
C ASP A 68 2.06 -13.87 1.02
N GLY A 69 2.70 -15.01 1.27
CA GLY A 69 2.64 -15.71 2.55
C GLY A 69 3.87 -15.57 3.45
N ARG A 70 4.87 -14.72 3.09
CA ARG A 70 6.16 -14.62 3.81
C ARG A 70 6.06 -14.12 5.24
N THR A 71 5.01 -13.41 5.60
CA THR A 71 4.86 -12.67 6.86
C THR A 71 4.21 -13.46 8.00
N THR A 72 4.32 -14.79 8.01
CA THR A 72 3.71 -15.62 9.04
C THR A 72 4.25 -15.30 10.44
N GLU A 73 5.58 -15.11 10.58
CA GLU A 73 6.22 -14.74 11.86
C GLU A 73 5.70 -13.40 12.39
N GLU A 74 5.57 -12.40 11.51
CA GLU A 74 5.05 -11.08 11.84
C GLU A 74 3.56 -11.11 12.22
N CYS A 75 2.78 -11.95 11.54
CA CYS A 75 1.38 -12.17 11.90
C CYS A 75 1.25 -12.83 13.27
N ASP A 76 2.07 -13.83 13.57
CA ASP A 76 2.08 -14.48 14.87
C ASP A 76 2.49 -13.50 15.98
N TYR A 77 3.50 -12.67 15.74
CA TYR A 77 3.88 -11.59 16.67
C TYR A 77 2.71 -10.64 16.92
N LEU A 78 2.07 -10.13 15.86
CA LEU A 78 0.96 -9.19 15.99
C LEU A 78 -0.24 -9.83 16.72
N ASN A 79 -0.64 -11.04 16.34
CA ASN A 79 -1.83 -11.67 16.88
C ASN A 79 -1.65 -12.23 18.31
N ASN A 80 -0.45 -12.73 18.64
CA ASN A 80 -0.21 -13.47 19.87
C ASN A 80 0.61 -12.67 20.91
N VAL A 81 1.52 -11.79 20.48
CA VAL A 81 2.33 -10.99 21.41
C VAL A 81 1.69 -9.62 21.64
N ILE A 82 1.34 -8.88 20.60
CA ILE A 82 0.55 -7.65 20.75
C ILE A 82 -0.86 -7.99 21.22
N GLY A 83 -1.49 -8.98 20.58
CA GLY A 83 -2.79 -9.54 20.94
C GLY A 83 -3.92 -9.05 20.06
N LYS A 84 -4.79 -9.99 19.65
CA LYS A 84 -5.91 -9.72 18.74
C LYS A 84 -6.88 -8.66 19.26
N ASP A 85 -7.12 -8.63 20.57
CA ASP A 85 -8.02 -7.66 21.20
C ASP A 85 -7.48 -6.23 21.06
N LYS A 86 -6.17 -6.04 21.27
CA LYS A 86 -5.52 -4.73 21.06
C LYS A 86 -5.51 -4.33 19.59
N LEU A 87 -5.17 -5.24 18.69
CA LEU A 87 -5.22 -4.97 17.25
C LEU A 87 -6.62 -4.54 16.82
N SER A 88 -7.63 -5.27 17.28
CA SER A 88 -9.04 -4.96 17.01
C SER A 88 -9.45 -3.60 17.60
N GLN A 89 -8.92 -3.25 18.78
CA GLN A 89 -9.15 -1.94 19.39
C GLN A 89 -8.49 -0.81 18.58
N TYR A 90 -7.29 -1.04 18.03
CA TYR A 90 -6.51 -0.04 17.30
C TYR A 90 -6.96 0.14 15.85
N THR A 91 -7.50 -0.92 15.21
CA THR A 91 -7.75 -0.92 13.76
C THR A 91 -9.09 -1.55 13.36
N ALA A 92 -9.89 -2.05 14.33
CA ALA A 92 -11.07 -2.89 14.10
C ALA A 92 -10.78 -4.19 13.32
N ASN A 93 -9.53 -4.67 13.35
CA ASN A 93 -9.10 -5.84 12.60
C ASN A 93 -8.06 -6.67 13.37
N ILE A 94 -7.75 -7.86 12.86
CA ILE A 94 -6.65 -8.73 13.33
C ILE A 94 -5.64 -8.91 12.18
N SER A 95 -4.45 -9.46 12.48
CA SER A 95 -3.41 -9.61 11.47
C SER A 95 -3.62 -10.83 10.57
N PHE A 96 -3.43 -10.63 9.27
CA PHE A 96 -3.33 -11.68 8.24
C PHE A 96 -2.10 -11.45 7.37
N THR A 97 -1.50 -12.51 6.83
CA THR A 97 -0.29 -12.44 6.01
C THR A 97 -0.46 -11.56 4.76
N GLY A 98 -1.68 -11.49 4.23
CA GLY A 98 -2.01 -10.61 3.10
C GLY A 98 -1.97 -9.12 3.41
N PHE A 99 -2.07 -8.69 4.67
CA PHE A 99 -2.20 -7.28 5.04
C PHE A 99 -0.87 -6.52 4.96
N THR A 100 -0.95 -5.19 4.98
CA THR A 100 0.21 -4.30 4.75
C THR A 100 1.13 -4.22 5.97
N ALA A 101 0.61 -4.08 7.19
CA ALA A 101 1.42 -3.92 8.40
C ALA A 101 2.40 -5.09 8.65
N PRO A 102 2.00 -6.39 8.52
CA PRO A 102 2.96 -7.50 8.63
C PRO A 102 4.07 -7.43 7.59
N LYS A 103 3.80 -6.94 6.38
CA LYS A 103 4.83 -6.76 5.33
C LYS A 103 5.84 -5.67 5.68
N ILE A 104 5.37 -4.57 6.28
CA ILE A 104 6.25 -3.51 6.79
C ILE A 104 7.17 -4.08 7.88
N LEU A 105 6.63 -4.83 8.83
CA LEU A 105 7.42 -5.50 9.87
C LEU A 105 8.41 -6.49 9.28
N TRP A 106 8.02 -7.24 8.26
CA TRP A 106 8.92 -8.16 7.57
C TRP A 106 10.09 -7.41 6.91
N VAL A 107 9.82 -6.30 6.20
CA VAL A 107 10.89 -5.47 5.62
C VAL A 107 11.81 -4.92 6.71
N LYS A 108 11.26 -4.45 7.83
CA LYS A 108 12.03 -3.99 8.99
C LYS A 108 12.96 -5.06 9.54
N ASN A 109 12.46 -6.29 9.66
CA ASN A 109 13.18 -7.40 10.29
C ASN A 109 14.18 -8.08 9.34
N LYS A 110 13.82 -8.23 8.07
CA LYS A 110 14.58 -9.04 7.11
C LYS A 110 15.37 -8.19 6.09
N GLU A 111 14.96 -6.93 5.88
CA GLU A 111 15.59 -5.99 4.95
C GLU A 111 15.82 -4.61 5.60
N PRO A 112 16.55 -4.52 6.73
CA PRO A 112 16.67 -3.27 7.50
C PRO A 112 17.28 -2.10 6.71
N GLU A 113 18.14 -2.38 5.73
CA GLU A 113 18.70 -1.35 4.85
C GLU A 113 17.65 -0.77 3.89
N ASN A 114 16.69 -1.57 3.45
CA ASN A 114 15.55 -1.10 2.66
C ASN A 114 14.56 -0.34 3.55
N PHE A 115 14.28 -0.86 4.75
CA PHE A 115 13.42 -0.18 5.72
C PHE A 115 13.91 1.23 6.06
N ALA A 116 15.22 1.39 6.26
CA ALA A 116 15.83 2.69 6.58
C ALA A 116 15.71 3.75 5.47
N LYS A 117 15.43 3.34 4.22
CA LYS A 117 15.26 4.24 3.07
C LYS A 117 13.81 4.66 2.84
N ILE A 118 12.85 4.06 3.56
CA ILE A 118 11.42 4.32 3.30
C ILE A 118 11.09 5.77 3.60
N GLU A 119 10.60 6.47 2.60
CA GLU A 119 10.02 7.80 2.71
C GLU A 119 8.51 7.79 2.50
N LYS A 120 8.01 6.92 1.60
CA LYS A 120 6.58 6.77 1.33
C LYS A 120 6.17 5.31 1.34
N ILE A 121 5.04 5.04 2.00
CA ILE A 121 4.36 3.75 2.05
C ILE A 121 3.00 3.92 1.37
N MET A 122 2.68 3.01 0.44
CA MET A 122 1.44 3.06 -0.30
C MET A 122 0.97 1.68 -0.75
N LEU A 123 -0.29 1.58 -1.11
CA LEU A 123 -0.87 0.41 -1.75
C LEU A 123 -0.62 0.44 -3.27
N PRO A 124 -0.78 -0.67 -3.99
CA PRO A 124 -0.60 -0.71 -5.45
C PRO A 124 -1.44 0.32 -6.21
N LYS A 125 -2.71 0.48 -5.83
CA LYS A 125 -3.60 1.49 -6.40
C LYS A 125 -3.11 2.92 -6.11
N ASP A 126 -2.66 3.16 -4.88
CA ASP A 126 -2.16 4.48 -4.45
C ASP A 126 -0.91 4.87 -5.23
N TYR A 127 -0.05 3.90 -5.57
CA TYR A 127 1.12 4.15 -6.42
C TYR A 127 0.71 4.68 -7.80
N ILE A 128 -0.33 4.10 -8.41
CA ILE A 128 -0.85 4.58 -9.70
C ILE A 128 -1.46 5.98 -9.56
N ALA A 129 -2.26 6.21 -8.51
CA ALA A 129 -2.82 7.53 -8.23
C ALA A 129 -1.73 8.57 -8.02
N TYR A 130 -0.68 8.23 -7.24
CA TYR A 130 0.48 9.08 -7.03
C TYR A 130 1.23 9.42 -8.31
N LYS A 131 1.50 8.42 -9.16
CA LYS A 131 2.21 8.62 -10.44
C LYS A 131 1.43 9.48 -11.43
N LEU A 132 0.12 9.51 -11.34
CA LEU A 132 -0.74 10.29 -12.23
C LEU A 132 -1.04 11.69 -11.70
N SER A 133 -1.21 11.85 -10.37
CA SER A 133 -1.62 13.11 -9.75
C SER A 133 -0.49 13.86 -9.03
N GLY A 134 0.60 13.18 -8.70
CA GLY A 134 1.65 13.71 -7.80
C GLY A 134 1.24 13.77 -6.32
N VAL A 135 0.05 13.29 -5.95
CA VAL A 135 -0.48 13.36 -4.59
C VAL A 135 -0.33 12.00 -3.90
N HIS A 136 0.45 11.96 -2.80
CA HIS A 136 0.57 10.78 -1.95
C HIS A 136 -0.71 10.61 -1.13
N CYS A 137 -1.65 9.85 -1.67
CA CYS A 137 -3.00 9.66 -1.13
C CYS A 137 -3.40 8.19 -1.07
N THR A 138 -4.32 7.89 -0.17
CA THR A 138 -5.09 6.65 -0.10
C THR A 138 -6.53 6.97 0.27
N ASP A 139 -7.41 6.00 0.22
CA ASP A 139 -8.79 6.17 0.67
C ASP A 139 -9.12 5.29 1.88
N VAL A 140 -10.16 5.68 2.61
CA VAL A 140 -10.58 5.02 3.86
C VAL A 140 -10.92 3.55 3.66
N SER A 141 -11.46 3.14 2.50
CA SER A 141 -11.80 1.75 2.22
C SER A 141 -10.57 0.86 2.17
N ASP A 142 -9.57 1.23 1.37
CA ASP A 142 -8.33 0.46 1.23
C ASP A 142 -7.43 0.60 2.46
N ALA A 143 -7.34 1.79 3.08
CA ALA A 143 -6.61 2.00 4.32
C ALA A 143 -7.10 1.09 5.45
N SER A 144 -8.41 0.79 5.51
CA SER A 144 -8.99 -0.11 6.52
C SER A 144 -8.39 -1.53 6.49
N GLY A 145 -7.90 -1.98 5.34
CA GLY A 145 -7.25 -3.27 5.15
C GLY A 145 -5.74 -3.29 5.37
N MET A 146 -5.12 -2.15 5.69
CA MET A 146 -3.67 -2.06 5.91
C MET A 146 -3.22 -2.56 7.30
N LEU A 147 -4.12 -2.65 8.27
CA LEU A 147 -3.84 -2.86 9.70
C LEU A 147 -2.98 -1.73 10.31
N LEU A 148 -3.11 -0.51 9.77
CA LEU A 148 -2.47 0.72 10.22
C LEU A 148 -3.50 1.83 10.49
N PHE A 149 -4.72 1.64 10.01
CA PHE A 149 -5.79 2.63 10.04
C PHE A 149 -6.76 2.37 11.18
N ASP A 150 -7.01 3.39 12.01
CA ASP A 150 -8.07 3.40 13.00
C ASP A 150 -9.41 3.65 12.31
N VAL A 151 -10.13 2.58 12.03
CA VAL A 151 -11.41 2.62 11.31
C VAL A 151 -12.46 3.46 12.04
N LYS A 152 -12.45 3.45 13.37
CA LYS A 152 -13.41 4.17 14.20
C LYS A 152 -13.21 5.68 14.12
N ASN A 153 -11.96 6.13 14.21
CA ASN A 153 -11.60 7.54 14.25
C ASN A 153 -11.19 8.08 12.86
N ARG A 154 -11.10 7.21 11.85
CA ARG A 154 -10.78 7.53 10.44
C ARG A 154 -9.43 8.26 10.29
N CYS A 155 -8.43 7.76 10.98
CA CYS A 155 -7.05 8.29 10.96
C CYS A 155 -6.03 7.15 11.05
N TRP A 156 -4.76 7.46 10.88
CA TRP A 156 -3.70 6.47 11.14
C TRP A 156 -3.64 6.14 12.63
N SER A 157 -3.52 4.86 12.97
CA SER A 157 -3.35 4.39 14.34
C SER A 157 -1.92 4.66 14.82
N LYS A 158 -1.77 5.51 15.83
CA LYS A 158 -0.46 5.84 16.42
C LYS A 158 0.21 4.60 17.00
N GLU A 159 -0.56 3.76 17.66
CA GLU A 159 -0.09 2.50 18.27
C GLU A 159 0.46 1.56 17.19
N MET A 160 -0.24 1.44 16.06
CA MET A 160 0.23 0.58 14.97
C MET A 160 1.44 1.18 14.25
N CYS A 161 1.52 2.49 14.10
CA CYS A 161 2.71 3.17 13.59
C CYS A 161 3.93 2.89 14.48
N GLU A 162 3.79 3.00 15.80
CA GLU A 162 4.85 2.68 16.77
C GLU A 162 5.28 1.20 16.71
N ILE A 163 4.32 0.27 16.66
CA ILE A 163 4.58 -1.17 16.55
C ILE A 163 5.36 -1.48 15.26
N CYS A 164 4.93 -0.93 14.14
CA CYS A 164 5.60 -1.12 12.86
C CYS A 164 6.92 -0.35 12.74
N GLY A 165 7.12 0.69 13.57
CA GLY A 165 8.29 1.57 13.53
C GLY A 165 8.27 2.53 12.35
N VAL A 166 7.07 2.92 11.89
CA VAL A 166 6.88 3.90 10.83
C VAL A 166 6.35 5.21 11.40
N LYS A 167 6.61 6.30 10.70
CA LYS A 167 6.08 7.62 11.04
C LYS A 167 4.83 7.91 10.22
N GLU A 168 3.93 8.71 10.78
CA GLU A 168 2.70 9.09 10.07
C GLU A 168 3.00 9.84 8.76
N GLU A 169 4.10 10.62 8.71
CA GLU A 169 4.52 11.34 7.51
C GLU A 169 4.93 10.42 6.35
N GLN A 170 5.25 9.15 6.64
CA GLN A 170 5.54 8.14 5.62
C GLN A 170 4.27 7.50 5.05
N LEU A 171 3.12 7.70 5.69
CA LEU A 171 1.83 7.17 5.26
C LEU A 171 1.10 8.19 4.38
N ALA A 172 0.27 7.67 3.48
CA ALA A 172 -0.49 8.48 2.55
C ALA A 172 -1.55 9.36 3.25
N LYS A 173 -1.84 10.53 2.71
CA LYS A 173 -2.99 11.33 3.16
C LYS A 173 -4.28 10.57 2.86
N ILE A 174 -5.17 10.51 3.85
CA ILE A 174 -6.43 9.76 3.77
C ILE A 174 -7.53 10.66 3.20
N TYR A 175 -8.29 10.11 2.27
CA TYR A 175 -9.46 10.73 1.64
C TYR A 175 -10.66 9.80 1.72
N GLU A 176 -11.86 10.32 1.49
CA GLU A 176 -13.00 9.50 1.16
C GLU A 176 -12.84 8.94 -0.27
N SER A 177 -13.37 7.73 -0.53
CA SER A 177 -13.17 7.06 -1.83
C SER A 177 -13.79 7.83 -3.03
N TYR A 178 -14.65 8.82 -2.77
CA TYR A 178 -15.29 9.66 -3.78
C TYR A 178 -14.69 11.07 -3.90
N GLU A 179 -13.72 11.43 -3.07
CA GLU A 179 -13.11 12.76 -3.11
C GLU A 179 -12.11 12.89 -4.26
N THR A 180 -12.04 14.08 -4.80
CA THR A 180 -11.02 14.45 -5.78
C THR A 180 -9.70 14.69 -5.06
N VAL A 181 -8.65 13.94 -5.45
CA VAL A 181 -7.33 14.00 -4.81
C VAL A 181 -6.31 14.84 -5.58
N GLY A 182 -6.56 15.11 -6.86
CA GLY A 182 -5.66 15.90 -7.72
C GLY A 182 -6.26 16.14 -9.10
N THR A 183 -5.61 16.98 -9.90
CA THR A 183 -6.00 17.35 -11.28
C THR A 183 -4.80 17.20 -12.21
#